data_b68d2ab930a59e13aef9ff07138931a0
#
_entry.id   b68d2ab930a59e13aef9ff07138931a0
#
_cell.length_a   1.000
_cell.length_b   1.000
_cell.length_c   1.000
_cell.angle_alpha   90.00
_cell.angle_beta   90.00
_cell.angle_gamma   90.00
#
_symmetry.space_group_name_H-M   'P 1'
#
loop_
_entity.id
_entity.type
_entity.pdbx_description
1 polymer ?
#
loop_
_entity_poly.entity_id
_entity_poly.type
_entity_poly.pdbx_seq_one_letter_code
_entity_poly.pdbx_strand_id
1 'polypeptide(L)'
;TKKECLHCGNCEKICPGKCFSGSAYNFATCKSYLTQKKGDLTVQEQKIIAKTPYIFGCDECQRVCPHNKNIPVTPLADFRTDLLSYVDARAFKNLTNRQFKETYGKRAFSWRGKAILIRNFTYIEQENTPESKK
;
A
#
# COMPACT_ATOMS: atom_id res chain seq x y z
N THR A 1 17.39 22.57 3.13
CA THR A 1 16.33 23.56 2.79
C THR A 1 14.97 22.93 2.99
N LYS A 2 14.15 23.45 3.89
CA LYS A 2 12.77 22.99 4.06
C LYS A 2 12.01 23.33 2.77
N LYS A 3 11.53 22.30 2.06
CA LYS A 3 10.61 22.49 0.93
C LYS A 3 9.20 22.67 1.51
N GLU A 4 8.58 23.79 1.24
CA GLU A 4 7.20 24.04 1.63
C GLU A 4 6.22 23.42 0.64
N CYS A 5 5.02 23.10 1.09
CA CYS A 5 3.97 22.57 0.24
C CYS A 5 3.57 23.60 -0.85
N LEU A 6 3.48 23.15 -2.09
CA LEU A 6 3.07 23.99 -3.23
C LEU A 6 1.55 24.13 -3.36
N HIS A 7 0.78 23.52 -2.48
CA HIS A 7 -0.70 23.51 -2.47
C HIS A 7 -1.32 23.13 -3.83
N CYS A 8 -0.64 22.27 -4.61
CA CYS A 8 -1.09 21.87 -5.96
C CYS A 8 -2.27 20.89 -5.97
N GLY A 9 -2.64 20.30 -4.82
CA GLY A 9 -3.77 19.38 -4.66
C GLY A 9 -3.61 17.99 -5.29
N ASN A 10 -2.46 17.67 -5.91
CA ASN A 10 -2.27 16.38 -6.58
C ASN A 10 -2.42 15.18 -5.63
N CYS A 11 -1.88 15.27 -4.42
CA CYS A 11 -2.00 14.22 -3.40
C CYS A 11 -3.45 13.99 -2.95
N GLU A 12 -4.26 15.05 -2.87
CA GLU A 12 -5.69 14.95 -2.53
C GLU A 12 -6.47 14.25 -3.64
N LYS A 13 -6.21 14.63 -4.90
CA LYS A 13 -6.90 14.07 -6.08
C LYS A 13 -6.65 12.58 -6.24
N ILE A 14 -5.41 12.14 -6.08
CA ILE A 14 -5.02 10.73 -6.33
C ILE A 14 -5.32 9.81 -5.15
N CYS A 15 -5.52 10.33 -3.94
CA CYS A 15 -5.64 9.54 -2.74
C CYS A 15 -6.82 8.54 -2.81
N PRO A 16 -6.58 7.22 -2.73
CA PRO A 16 -7.64 6.20 -2.80
C PRO A 16 -8.67 6.35 -1.68
N GLY A 17 -8.20 6.72 -0.47
CA GLY A 17 -9.01 6.87 0.73
C GLY A 17 -9.55 8.28 0.95
N LYS A 18 -9.21 9.26 0.06
CA LYS A 18 -9.57 10.67 0.24
C LYS A 18 -9.20 11.20 1.64
N CYS A 19 -7.98 10.87 2.08
CA CYS A 19 -7.51 11.15 3.44
C CYS A 19 -7.29 12.64 3.72
N PHE A 20 -7.12 13.44 2.69
CA PHE A 20 -6.80 14.85 2.81
C PHE A 20 -8.07 15.72 2.68
N SER A 21 -8.21 16.70 3.55
CA SER A 21 -9.25 17.72 3.48
C SER A 21 -8.62 19.05 3.89
N GLY A 22 -8.14 19.82 2.93
CA GLY A 22 -7.32 21.00 3.18
C GLY A 22 -6.05 20.66 3.97
N SER A 23 -5.89 21.22 5.17
CA SER A 23 -4.77 20.93 6.06
C SER A 23 -4.96 19.68 6.94
N ALA A 24 -6.16 19.08 6.94
CA ALA A 24 -6.47 17.94 7.79
C ALA A 24 -6.12 16.63 7.09
N TYR A 25 -5.66 15.64 7.87
CA TYR A 25 -5.35 14.29 7.41
C TYR A 25 -6.07 13.25 8.26
N ASN A 26 -6.95 12.47 7.61
CA ASN A 26 -7.64 11.36 8.25
C ASN A 26 -6.91 10.04 7.95
N PHE A 27 -6.07 9.59 8.86
CA PHE A 27 -5.32 8.35 8.70
C PHE A 27 -6.22 7.10 8.64
N ALA A 28 -7.42 7.14 9.25
CA ALA A 28 -8.32 5.98 9.32
C ALA A 28 -8.81 5.53 7.94
N THR A 29 -8.84 6.42 6.94
CA THR A 29 -9.18 6.10 5.56
C THR A 29 -7.94 5.92 4.66
N CYS A 30 -6.74 6.10 5.21
CA CYS A 30 -5.50 5.93 4.44
C CYS A 30 -5.31 4.48 4.02
N LYS A 31 -5.18 4.22 2.73
CA LYS A 31 -4.94 2.86 2.23
C LYS A 31 -3.71 2.22 2.87
N SER A 32 -2.62 2.96 3.07
CA SER A 32 -1.42 2.43 3.72
C SER A 32 -1.71 1.91 5.14
N TYR A 33 -2.51 2.64 5.91
CA TYR A 33 -2.98 2.19 7.22
C TYR A 33 -3.88 0.96 7.10
N LEU A 34 -4.88 1.00 6.20
CA LEU A 34 -5.85 -0.08 6.02
C LEU A 34 -5.18 -1.39 5.59
N THR A 35 -4.12 -1.35 4.76
CA THR A 35 -3.37 -2.56 4.38
C THR A 35 -2.73 -3.26 5.57
N GLN A 36 -2.55 -2.57 6.70
CA GLN A 36 -1.91 -3.06 7.91
C GLN A 36 -2.87 -3.24 9.09
N LYS A 37 -4.11 -2.77 8.96
CA LYS A 37 -5.16 -2.92 9.98
C LYS A 37 -5.48 -4.38 10.19
N LYS A 38 -5.56 -4.83 11.47
CA LYS A 38 -5.95 -6.20 11.84
C LYS A 38 -7.45 -6.43 11.69
N GLY A 39 -7.82 -7.70 11.53
CA GLY A 39 -9.21 -8.13 11.44
C GLY A 39 -9.84 -7.84 10.08
N ASP A 40 -11.16 -8.01 10.03
CA ASP A 40 -11.93 -7.75 8.83
C ASP A 40 -12.10 -6.25 8.58
N LEU A 41 -12.14 -5.88 7.31
CA LEU A 41 -12.38 -4.51 6.88
C LEU A 41 -13.86 -4.33 6.52
N THR A 42 -14.38 -3.14 6.77
CA THR A 42 -15.71 -2.75 6.29
C THR A 42 -15.74 -2.71 4.76
N VAL A 43 -16.93 -2.78 4.16
CA VAL A 43 -17.10 -2.70 2.71
C VAL A 43 -16.45 -1.44 2.11
N GLN A 44 -16.52 -0.32 2.82
CA GLN A 44 -15.89 0.93 2.39
C GLN A 44 -14.35 0.82 2.40
N GLU A 45 -13.79 0.24 3.46
CA GLU A 45 -12.34 0.01 3.57
C GLU A 45 -11.83 -0.97 2.50
N GLN A 46 -12.59 -2.04 2.20
CA GLN A 46 -12.29 -3.00 1.13
C GLN A 46 -12.22 -2.30 -0.24
N LYS A 47 -13.19 -1.42 -0.54
CA LYS A 47 -13.18 -0.61 -1.77
C LYS A 47 -11.96 0.31 -1.85
N ILE A 48 -11.51 0.88 -0.74
CA ILE A 48 -10.29 1.68 -0.72
C ILE A 48 -9.07 0.81 -1.04
N ILE A 49 -8.97 -0.39 -0.44
CA ILE A 49 -7.90 -1.35 -0.75
C ILE A 49 -7.87 -1.70 -2.24
N ALA A 50 -9.02 -1.94 -2.84
CA ALA A 50 -9.13 -2.39 -4.22
C ALA A 50 -8.77 -1.34 -5.28
N LYS A 51 -8.75 -0.05 -4.94
CA LYS A 51 -8.48 1.03 -5.91
C LYS A 51 -7.08 1.03 -6.52
N THR A 52 -6.11 0.37 -5.91
CA THR A 52 -4.75 0.24 -6.44
C THR A 52 -4.22 -1.18 -6.21
N PRO A 53 -3.24 -1.67 -6.99
CA PRO A 53 -2.79 -3.06 -6.91
C PRO A 53 -1.90 -3.38 -5.70
N TYR A 54 -1.64 -2.41 -4.83
CA TYR A 54 -0.73 -2.61 -3.70
C TYR A 54 -1.40 -3.36 -2.56
N ILE A 55 -0.86 -4.52 -2.19
CA ILE A 55 -1.34 -5.33 -1.05
C ILE A 55 -0.79 -4.85 0.29
N PHE A 56 0.24 -4.00 0.27
CA PHE A 56 0.88 -3.39 1.44
C PHE A 56 1.38 -2.00 1.11
N GLY A 57 1.09 -1.02 1.98
CA GLY A 57 1.44 0.37 1.72
C GLY A 57 0.58 1.00 0.62
N CYS A 58 0.94 2.20 0.18
CA CYS A 58 0.24 2.90 -0.90
C CYS A 58 1.16 3.87 -1.67
N ASP A 59 1.66 4.91 -1.02
CA ASP A 59 2.56 5.95 -1.54
C ASP A 59 2.07 6.75 -2.77
N GLU A 60 0.80 6.61 -3.19
CA GLU A 60 0.24 7.36 -4.31
C GLU A 60 0.42 8.88 -4.14
N CYS A 61 0.18 9.39 -2.93
CA CYS A 61 0.38 10.81 -2.64
C CYS A 61 1.85 11.26 -2.77
N GLN A 62 2.79 10.37 -2.46
CA GLN A 62 4.23 10.64 -2.60
C GLN A 62 4.66 10.62 -4.07
N ARG A 63 4.11 9.68 -4.85
CA ARG A 63 4.43 9.53 -6.28
C ARG A 63 4.09 10.75 -7.11
N VAL A 64 2.98 11.43 -6.81
CA VAL A 64 2.50 12.58 -7.58
C VAL A 64 3.01 13.92 -7.08
N CYS A 65 3.70 13.94 -5.94
CA CYS A 65 4.20 15.18 -5.35
C CYS A 65 5.32 15.79 -6.21
N PRO A 66 5.22 17.05 -6.64
CA PRO A 66 6.27 17.70 -7.43
C PRO A 66 7.64 17.73 -6.73
N HIS A 67 7.65 17.77 -5.39
CA HIS A 67 8.89 17.75 -4.61
C HIS A 67 9.63 16.41 -4.68
N ASN A 68 8.96 15.34 -5.07
CA ASN A 68 9.55 14.01 -5.22
C ASN A 68 10.00 13.70 -6.66
N LYS A 69 9.85 14.67 -7.58
CA LYS A 69 10.39 14.53 -8.93
C LYS A 69 11.91 14.75 -8.90
N ASN A 70 12.63 13.92 -9.67
CA ASN A 70 14.08 14.05 -9.89
C ASN A 70 14.90 14.05 -8.58
N ILE A 71 14.42 13.35 -7.55
CA ILE A 71 15.21 13.15 -6.34
C ILE A 71 16.36 12.17 -6.62
N PRO A 72 17.57 12.42 -6.09
CA PRO A 72 18.68 11.50 -6.26
C PRO A 72 18.39 10.16 -5.58
N VAL A 73 18.93 9.09 -6.15
CA VAL A 73 18.88 7.77 -5.54
C VAL A 73 19.63 7.79 -4.21
N THR A 74 19.06 7.15 -3.19
CA THR A 74 19.70 7.06 -1.87
C THR A 74 21.10 6.46 -1.95
N PRO A 75 22.09 7.01 -1.23
CA PRO A 75 23.44 6.41 -1.16
C PRO A 75 23.47 5.12 -0.33
N LEU A 76 22.44 4.84 0.46
CA LEU A 76 22.37 3.66 1.33
C LEU A 76 22.15 2.39 0.52
N ALA A 77 23.11 1.47 0.57
CA ALA A 77 23.10 0.22 -0.20
C ALA A 77 21.89 -0.65 0.12
N ASP A 78 21.47 -0.71 1.39
CA ASP A 78 20.34 -1.52 1.85
C ASP A 78 19.00 -1.16 1.16
N PHE A 79 18.87 0.07 0.69
CA PHE A 79 17.69 0.53 -0.07
C PHE A 79 17.85 0.41 -1.59
N ARG A 80 18.92 -0.21 -2.07
CA ARG A 80 19.21 -0.38 -3.50
C ARG A 80 19.45 -1.83 -3.90
N THR A 81 19.71 -2.72 -2.94
CA THR A 81 20.04 -4.12 -3.17
C THR A 81 18.91 -5.01 -2.66
N ASP A 82 18.78 -6.20 -3.25
CA ASP A 82 17.80 -7.22 -2.85
C ASP A 82 16.36 -6.67 -2.79
N LEU A 83 15.98 -5.86 -3.76
CA LEU A 83 14.65 -5.28 -3.86
C LEU A 83 13.67 -6.27 -4.47
N LEU A 84 12.47 -6.36 -3.88
CA LEU A 84 11.33 -7.08 -4.45
C LEU A 84 10.39 -6.08 -5.13
N SER A 85 10.34 -6.12 -6.46
CA SER A 85 9.44 -5.29 -7.26
C SER A 85 8.03 -5.87 -7.36
N TYR A 86 7.89 -7.17 -7.15
CA TYR A 86 6.62 -7.89 -7.27
C TYR A 86 6.57 -9.06 -6.29
N VAL A 87 5.37 -9.35 -5.79
CA VAL A 87 5.07 -10.51 -4.95
C VAL A 87 3.75 -11.12 -5.42
N ASP A 88 3.74 -12.43 -5.73
CA ASP A 88 2.49 -13.15 -5.93
C ASP A 88 1.91 -13.57 -4.57
N ALA A 89 0.87 -12.85 -4.14
CA ALA A 89 0.22 -13.12 -2.86
C ALA A 89 -0.46 -14.51 -2.82
N ARG A 90 -0.75 -15.13 -3.96
CA ARG A 90 -1.25 -16.51 -4.02
C ARG A 90 -0.23 -17.51 -3.49
N ALA A 91 1.05 -17.26 -3.73
CA ALA A 91 2.12 -18.11 -3.20
C ALA A 91 2.12 -18.15 -1.66
N PHE A 92 1.68 -17.08 -0.99
CA PHE A 92 1.61 -17.03 0.48
C PHE A 92 0.62 -18.04 1.07
N LYS A 93 -0.44 -18.41 0.34
CA LYS A 93 -1.44 -19.40 0.79
C LYS A 93 -0.80 -20.77 1.05
N ASN A 94 0.21 -21.14 0.28
CA ASN A 94 0.87 -22.45 0.34
C ASN A 94 2.01 -22.50 1.37
N LEU A 95 2.39 -21.37 1.96
CA LEU A 95 3.44 -21.32 2.97
C LEU A 95 2.84 -21.48 4.37
N THR A 96 3.53 -22.22 5.25
CA THR A 96 3.28 -22.11 6.68
C THR A 96 3.70 -20.73 7.20
N ASN A 97 3.24 -20.33 8.38
CA ASN A 97 3.68 -19.06 8.99
C ASN A 97 5.20 -19.04 9.23
N ARG A 98 5.78 -20.20 9.57
CA ARG A 98 7.22 -20.36 9.76
C ARG A 98 7.96 -20.12 8.43
N GLN A 99 7.57 -20.80 7.36
CA GLN A 99 8.17 -20.65 6.04
C GLN A 99 8.04 -19.20 5.52
N PHE A 100 6.87 -18.57 5.72
CA PHE A 100 6.68 -17.17 5.35
C PHE A 100 7.66 -16.25 6.10
N LYS A 101 7.84 -16.46 7.41
CA LYS A 101 8.78 -15.68 8.23
C LYS A 101 10.23 -15.93 7.82
N GLU A 102 10.61 -17.17 7.52
CA GLU A 102 11.96 -17.52 7.06
C GLU A 102 12.28 -16.84 5.72
N THR A 103 11.33 -16.82 4.77
CA THR A 103 11.52 -16.25 3.43
C THR A 103 11.42 -14.73 3.41
N TYR A 104 10.43 -14.16 4.12
CA TYR A 104 10.06 -12.74 3.99
C TYR A 104 10.21 -11.93 5.28
N GLY A 105 10.69 -12.54 6.38
CA GLY A 105 10.73 -11.90 7.70
C GLY A 105 11.52 -10.60 7.77
N LYS A 106 12.48 -10.41 6.87
CA LYS A 106 13.27 -9.17 6.76
C LYS A 106 12.58 -8.06 5.95
N ARG A 107 11.42 -8.35 5.32
CA ARG A 107 10.68 -7.39 4.49
C ARG A 107 9.68 -6.61 5.33
N ALA A 108 9.54 -5.32 5.07
CA ALA A 108 8.63 -4.44 5.78
C ALA A 108 7.18 -4.96 5.79
N PHE A 109 6.71 -5.56 4.69
CA PHE A 109 5.35 -6.08 4.60
C PHE A 109 5.08 -7.32 5.46
N SER A 110 6.11 -7.98 5.98
CA SER A 110 5.96 -9.25 6.72
C SER A 110 5.54 -9.07 8.19
N TRP A 111 5.67 -7.88 8.76
CA TRP A 111 5.56 -7.65 10.20
C TRP A 111 4.20 -7.99 10.82
N ARG A 112 3.14 -7.95 10.04
CA ARG A 112 1.78 -8.35 10.46
C ARG A 112 1.43 -9.80 10.08
N GLY A 113 2.35 -10.51 9.42
CA GLY A 113 2.13 -11.88 8.93
C GLY A 113 1.42 -11.93 7.58
N LYS A 114 1.34 -13.13 7.01
CA LYS A 114 0.79 -13.34 5.65
C LYS A 114 -0.73 -13.15 5.53
N ALA A 115 -1.48 -13.36 6.61
CA ALA A 115 -2.95 -13.38 6.57
C ALA A 115 -3.54 -12.06 6.04
N ILE A 116 -3.03 -10.91 6.50
CA ILE A 116 -3.52 -9.61 6.04
C ILE A 116 -3.12 -9.32 4.59
N LEU A 117 -1.98 -9.82 4.12
CA LEU A 117 -1.57 -9.68 2.73
C LEU A 117 -2.48 -10.48 1.80
N ILE A 118 -2.82 -11.72 2.17
CA ILE A 118 -3.77 -12.57 1.46
C ILE A 118 -5.16 -11.92 1.45
N ARG A 119 -5.62 -11.39 2.59
CA ARG A 119 -6.89 -10.66 2.70
C ARG A 119 -6.94 -9.47 1.73
N ASN A 120 -5.93 -8.62 1.74
CA ASN A 120 -5.87 -7.44 0.88
C ASN A 120 -5.83 -7.83 -0.60
N PHE A 121 -5.08 -8.88 -0.95
CA PHE A 121 -5.05 -9.42 -2.30
C PHE A 121 -6.43 -9.91 -2.74
N THR A 122 -7.18 -10.61 -1.88
CA THR A 122 -8.52 -11.08 -2.18
C THR A 122 -9.47 -9.92 -2.51
N TYR A 123 -9.42 -8.82 -1.76
CA TYR A 123 -10.25 -7.64 -2.06
C TYR A 123 -9.91 -7.01 -3.42
N ILE A 124 -8.62 -6.96 -3.77
CA ILE A 124 -8.17 -6.45 -5.07
C ILE A 124 -8.64 -7.37 -6.21
N GLU A 125 -8.55 -8.68 -6.05
CA GLU A 125 -9.02 -9.65 -7.07
C GLU A 125 -10.53 -9.56 -7.28
N GLN A 126 -11.33 -9.50 -6.21
CA GLN A 126 -12.79 -9.45 -6.28
C GLN A 126 -13.29 -8.23 -7.06
N GLU A 127 -12.73 -7.05 -6.84
CA GLU A 127 -13.14 -5.82 -7.52
C GLU A 127 -12.72 -5.82 -9.01
N ASN A 128 -11.66 -6.54 -9.36
CA ASN A 128 -11.16 -6.62 -10.74
C ASN A 128 -11.76 -7.77 -11.55
N THR A 129 -12.64 -8.59 -10.95
CA THR A 129 -13.33 -9.67 -11.66
C THR A 129 -14.48 -9.08 -12.49
N PRO A 130 -14.67 -9.49 -13.77
CA PRO A 130 -15.65 -8.90 -14.68
C PRO A 130 -17.12 -8.97 -14.23
N GLU A 131 -17.44 -9.84 -13.28
CA GLU A 131 -18.81 -10.03 -12.74
C GLU A 131 -19.28 -8.91 -11.79
N SER A 132 -18.37 -8.07 -11.30
CA SER A 132 -18.69 -6.98 -10.35
C SER A 132 -19.21 -5.71 -11.03
N LYS A 133 -19.32 -5.70 -12.37
CA LYS A 133 -19.72 -4.51 -13.16
C LYS A 133 -21.11 -4.62 -13.79
N LYS A 134 -22.01 -5.39 -13.17
CA LYS A 134 -23.45 -5.39 -13.56
C LYS A 134 -24.29 -4.56 -12.63
#